data_f71fd3a2e9f88cd39e5f0ef4f5979c71
#
_entry.id   f71fd3a2e9f88cd39e5f0ef4f5979c71
#
_cell.length_a   1.000
_cell.length_b   1.000
_cell.length_c   1.000
_cell.angle_alpha   90.00
_cell.angle_beta   90.00
_cell.angle_gamma   90.00
#
_symmetry.space_group_name_H-M   'P 1'
#
loop_
_entity.id
_entity.type
_entity.pdbx_description
1 polymer ?
#
loop_
_entity_poly.entity_id
_entity_poly.type
_entity_poly.pdbx_seq_one_letter_code
_entity_poly.pdbx_strand_id
1 'polypeptide(L)'
;LGLCQDNKPMCKEGFIMSATKYVGKMYTAERVCSMLNISSEGLQDLVQNNMVLRLTNNHGQEGYPVFQFDNESINPDVQQVIKILLGGGYDPMTVAFWVYRPSELMDGMNTIEYMADSQDNKDFMIALAKQDVANLQANF
;
A
#
# COMPACT_ATOMS: atom_id res chain seq x y z
N LEU A 1 -7.97 20.55 10.19
CA LEU A 1 -7.77 19.83 10.02
C LEU A 1 -7.59 19.35 10.14
N GLY A 2 -7.63 19.42 10.23
CA GLY A 2 -7.38 18.66 10.20
C GLY A 2 -7.02 18.20 10.11
N LEU A 3 -7.02 18.35 10.40
CA LEU A 3 -6.53 17.62 10.32
C LEU A 3 -6.03 17.15 10.57
N CYS A 4 -5.89 17.22 10.86
CA CYS A 4 -5.23 16.54 11.15
C CYS A 4 -5.38 16.20 12.03
N GLN A 5 -5.86 16.30 12.67
CA GLN A 5 -5.99 15.79 13.37
C GLN A 5 -6.27 14.87 13.75
N ASP A 6 -6.32 14.70 14.11
CA ASP A 6 -6.25 13.78 14.29
C ASP A 6 -5.84 13.36 14.23
N ASN A 7 -5.50 13.84 14.32
CA ASN A 7 -4.96 13.60 13.97
C ASN A 7 -4.42 13.95 13.50
N LYS A 8 -4.24 14.48 13.33
CA LYS A 8 -3.78 14.89 12.75
C LYS A 8 -3.08 14.79 12.19
N PRO A 9 -2.83 14.79 12.29
CA PRO A 9 -2.07 14.96 11.71
C PRO A 9 -1.49 14.89 10.72
N MET A 10 -1.65 14.21 10.95
CA MET A 10 -0.93 14.09 9.77
C MET A 10 -1.49 14.91 8.73
N CYS A 11 -1.23 15.93 8.78
CA CYS A 11 -1.95 16.74 7.92
C CYS A 11 -1.12 17.49 6.98
N LYS A 12 -0.16 16.84 6.41
CA LYS A 12 0.56 17.43 5.33
C LYS A 12 -0.33 17.42 4.14
N GLU A 13 -1.17 18.38 4.12
CA GLU A 13 -2.30 18.38 3.22
C GLU A 13 -1.91 18.28 1.77
N GLY A 14 -0.81 18.93 1.38
CA GLY A 14 -0.38 18.86 -0.01
C GLY A 14 -0.14 17.43 -0.48
N PHE A 15 0.60 16.65 0.32
CA PHE A 15 0.87 15.27 -0.02
C PHE A 15 -0.38 14.42 0.12
N ILE A 16 -1.03 14.50 1.28
CA ILE A 16 -2.19 13.67 1.56
C ILE A 16 -3.33 13.96 0.58
N MET A 17 -3.63 15.21 0.35
CA MET A 17 -4.73 15.58 -0.53
C MET A 17 -4.46 15.17 -1.96
N SER A 18 -3.23 15.29 -2.43
CA SER A 18 -2.95 14.93 -3.81
C SER A 18 -2.97 13.42 -4.04
N ALA A 19 -2.66 12.63 -3.01
CA ALA A 19 -2.57 11.18 -3.15
C ALA A 19 -3.84 10.45 -2.73
N THR A 20 -4.60 10.99 -1.76
CA THR A 20 -5.73 10.29 -1.15
C THR A 20 -6.75 9.84 -2.19
N LYS A 21 -6.95 10.62 -3.22
CA LYS A 21 -7.89 10.31 -4.29
C LYS A 21 -7.56 8.98 -4.96
N TYR A 22 -6.27 8.66 -5.10
CA TYR A 22 -5.81 7.51 -5.88
C TYR A 22 -5.32 6.35 -5.04
N VAL A 23 -4.92 6.61 -3.80
CA VAL A 23 -4.31 5.56 -2.97
C VAL A 23 -4.91 5.51 -1.57
N GLY A 24 -5.95 6.29 -1.30
CA GLY A 24 -6.63 6.31 -0.02
C GLY A 24 -5.86 7.10 1.02
N LYS A 25 -6.28 6.91 2.27
CA LYS A 25 -5.69 7.61 3.40
C LYS A 25 -4.33 7.05 3.75
N MET A 26 -3.55 7.86 4.48
CA MET A 26 -2.19 7.49 4.90
C MET A 26 -2.09 7.53 6.41
N TYR A 27 -1.26 6.64 6.94
CA TYR A 27 -0.82 6.72 8.33
C TYR A 27 0.57 7.34 8.38
N THR A 28 0.89 7.99 9.50
CA THR A 28 2.26 8.43 9.78
C THR A 28 3.10 7.25 10.26
N ALA A 29 4.42 7.42 10.24
CA ALA A 29 5.33 6.41 10.78
C ALA A 29 5.03 6.12 12.26
N GLU A 30 4.76 7.18 13.04
CA GLU A 30 4.45 7.04 14.46
C GLU A 30 3.19 6.19 14.66
N ARG A 31 2.17 6.44 13.83
CA ARG A 31 0.93 5.68 13.94
C ARG A 31 1.16 4.20 13.63
N VAL A 32 1.94 3.91 12.59
CA VAL A 32 2.21 2.52 12.22
C VAL A 32 3.02 1.83 13.30
N CYS A 33 4.04 2.48 13.84
CA CYS A 33 4.85 1.91 14.91
C CYS A 33 4.00 1.61 16.15
N SER A 34 3.12 2.53 16.51
CA SER A 34 2.23 2.34 17.65
C SER A 34 1.27 1.19 17.41
N MET A 35 0.68 1.14 16.21
CA MET A 35 -0.30 0.13 15.85
C MET A 35 0.31 -1.26 15.83
N LEU A 36 1.50 -1.40 15.28
CA LEU A 36 2.19 -2.69 15.16
C LEU A 36 3.06 -3.01 16.36
N ASN A 37 3.20 -2.06 17.29
CA ASN A 37 4.02 -2.22 18.49
C ASN A 37 5.47 -2.54 18.12
N ILE A 38 6.05 -1.72 17.25
CA ILE A 38 7.42 -1.87 16.79
C ILE A 38 8.16 -0.54 16.89
N SER A 39 9.49 -0.61 16.85
CA SER A 39 10.33 0.58 16.84
C SER A 39 10.39 1.17 15.43
N SER A 40 10.94 2.39 15.33
CA SER A 40 11.18 2.98 14.02
C SER A 40 12.16 2.16 13.19
N GLU A 41 13.14 1.53 13.84
CA GLU A 41 14.06 0.63 13.14
C GLU A 41 13.34 -0.60 12.62
N GLY A 42 12.41 -1.15 13.41
CA GLY A 42 11.62 -2.28 12.98
C GLY A 42 10.76 -1.93 11.77
N LEU A 43 10.22 -0.72 11.74
CA LEU A 43 9.45 -0.27 10.59
C LEU A 43 10.34 -0.14 9.34
N GLN A 44 11.54 0.41 9.50
CA GLN A 44 12.48 0.51 8.39
C GLN A 44 12.81 -0.87 7.82
N ASP A 45 13.01 -1.85 8.69
CA ASP A 45 13.27 -3.22 8.25
C ASP A 45 12.12 -3.77 7.43
N LEU A 46 10.88 -3.53 7.86
CA LEU A 46 9.72 -3.97 7.10
C LEU A 46 9.66 -3.32 5.72
N VAL A 47 9.96 -2.03 5.65
CA VAL A 47 9.95 -1.31 4.38
C VAL A 47 11.06 -1.87 3.46
N GLN A 48 12.25 -2.07 3.99
CA GLN A 48 13.38 -2.55 3.20
C GLN A 48 13.17 -3.96 2.67
N ASN A 49 12.39 -4.76 3.40
CA ASN A 49 12.10 -6.13 2.98
C ASN A 49 10.79 -6.24 2.20
N ASN A 50 10.25 -5.11 1.77
CA ASN A 50 9.03 -5.05 0.96
C ASN A 50 7.81 -5.61 1.68
N MET A 51 7.83 -5.59 3.01
CA MET A 51 6.73 -6.10 3.83
C MET A 51 5.69 -5.03 4.12
N VAL A 52 6.10 -3.76 4.02
CA VAL A 52 5.22 -2.61 4.23
C VAL A 52 5.49 -1.60 3.12
N LEU A 53 4.43 -1.05 2.57
CA LEU A 53 4.52 -0.04 1.52
C LEU A 53 4.60 1.33 2.15
N ARG A 54 5.61 2.09 1.76
CA ARG A 54 5.81 3.49 2.16
C ARG A 54 5.87 4.36 0.93
N LEU A 55 5.12 5.45 0.94
CA LEU A 55 5.15 6.44 -0.13
C LEU A 55 5.89 7.68 0.35
N THR A 56 6.62 8.31 -0.55
CA THR A 56 7.37 9.53 -0.23
C THR A 56 7.10 10.54 -1.34
N ASN A 57 6.75 11.78 -0.94
CA ASN A 57 6.49 12.83 -1.92
C ASN A 57 7.78 13.61 -2.23
N ASN A 58 7.66 14.64 -3.09
CA ASN A 58 8.79 15.45 -3.52
C ASN A 58 9.42 16.25 -2.39
N HIS A 59 8.71 16.41 -1.28
CA HIS A 59 9.19 17.17 -0.13
C HIS A 59 9.78 16.27 0.96
N GLY A 60 9.92 14.97 0.67
CA GLY A 60 10.47 14.04 1.64
C GLY A 60 9.47 13.58 2.70
N GLN A 61 8.21 13.95 2.57
CA GLN A 61 7.18 13.50 3.51
C GLN A 61 6.82 12.05 3.21
N GLU A 62 6.69 11.25 4.26
CA GLU A 62 6.41 9.82 4.15
C GLU A 62 5.00 9.52 4.65
N GLY A 63 4.35 8.58 3.98
CA GLY A 63 3.06 8.11 4.39
C GLY A 63 2.94 6.61 4.12
N TYR A 64 2.11 5.96 4.92
CA TYR A 64 1.90 4.52 4.82
C TYR A 64 0.43 4.28 4.49
N PRO A 65 0.12 3.83 3.27
CA PRO A 65 -1.29 3.66 2.89
C PRO A 65 -2.04 2.79 3.89
N VAL A 66 -3.19 3.27 4.32
CA VAL A 66 -4.03 2.60 5.32
C VAL A 66 -4.52 1.26 4.78
N PHE A 67 -4.71 1.16 3.46
CA PHE A 67 -5.32 -0.02 2.84
C PHE A 67 -4.56 -1.33 3.08
N GLN A 68 -3.27 -1.24 3.45
CA GLN A 68 -2.47 -2.45 3.67
C GLN A 68 -2.62 -3.03 5.07
N PHE A 69 -3.37 -2.36 5.93
CA PHE A 69 -3.56 -2.80 7.32
C PHE A 69 -5.01 -3.25 7.53
N ASP A 70 -5.19 -4.17 8.46
CA ASP A 70 -6.50 -4.68 8.81
C ASP A 70 -6.46 -5.06 10.29
N ASN A 71 -7.41 -4.54 11.07
CA ASN A 71 -7.49 -4.82 12.51
C ASN A 71 -6.16 -4.56 13.22
N GLU A 72 -5.54 -3.42 12.90
CA GLU A 72 -4.29 -2.97 13.52
C GLU A 72 -3.11 -3.91 13.25
N SER A 73 -3.17 -4.63 12.15
CA SER A 73 -2.05 -5.47 11.73
C SER A 73 -1.93 -5.41 10.20
N ILE A 74 -0.84 -5.95 9.69
CA ILE A 74 -0.63 -5.99 8.25
C ILE A 74 -1.54 -7.05 7.65
N ASN A 75 -2.28 -6.68 6.61
CA ASN A 75 -3.13 -7.62 5.89
C ASN A 75 -2.23 -8.55 5.07
N PRO A 76 -2.21 -9.85 5.38
CA PRO A 76 -1.25 -10.76 4.73
C PRO A 76 -1.47 -10.93 3.23
N ASP A 77 -2.70 -10.84 2.77
CA ASP A 77 -2.99 -11.00 1.34
C ASP A 77 -2.48 -9.79 0.55
N VAL A 78 -2.74 -8.60 1.06
CA VAL A 78 -2.26 -7.37 0.43
C VAL A 78 -0.74 -7.30 0.50
N GLN A 79 -0.16 -7.71 1.62
CA GLN A 79 1.29 -7.74 1.78
C GLN A 79 1.95 -8.63 0.73
N GLN A 80 1.35 -9.78 0.44
CA GLN A 80 1.91 -10.69 -0.54
C GLN A 80 1.96 -10.04 -1.92
N VAL A 81 0.90 -9.36 -2.33
CA VAL A 81 0.84 -8.64 -3.60
C VAL A 81 1.88 -7.52 -3.64
N ILE A 82 1.95 -6.72 -2.57
CA ILE A 82 2.92 -5.64 -2.46
C ILE A 82 4.34 -6.18 -2.59
N LYS A 83 4.63 -7.28 -1.91
CA LYS A 83 5.96 -7.87 -1.93
C LYS A 83 6.35 -8.33 -3.33
N ILE A 84 5.41 -8.94 -4.05
CA ILE A 84 5.65 -9.38 -5.42
C ILE A 84 5.96 -8.18 -6.32
N LEU A 85 5.14 -7.15 -6.24
CA LEU A 85 5.27 -6.00 -7.14
C LEU A 85 6.53 -5.19 -6.86
N LEU A 86 6.79 -4.89 -5.59
CA LEU A 86 8.00 -4.15 -5.20
C LEU A 86 9.25 -4.97 -5.54
N GLY A 87 9.23 -6.25 -5.21
CA GLY A 87 10.37 -7.13 -5.51
C GLY A 87 10.62 -7.28 -6.99
N GLY A 88 9.60 -7.08 -7.80
CA GLY A 88 9.71 -7.18 -9.25
C GLY A 88 10.17 -5.91 -9.94
N GLY A 89 10.30 -4.79 -9.20
CA GLY A 89 10.81 -3.56 -9.77
C GLY A 89 9.83 -2.41 -9.91
N TYR A 90 8.58 -2.61 -9.52
CA TYR A 90 7.63 -1.48 -9.53
C TYR A 90 7.95 -0.50 -8.42
N ASP A 91 7.79 0.79 -8.70
CA ASP A 91 8.00 1.80 -7.67
C ASP A 91 6.80 1.84 -6.72
N PRO A 92 6.99 2.38 -5.50
CA PRO A 92 5.93 2.34 -4.48
C PRO A 92 4.62 3.00 -4.89
N MET A 93 4.66 4.12 -5.59
CA MET A 93 3.43 4.81 -5.99
C MET A 93 2.64 3.97 -7.00
N THR A 94 3.33 3.35 -7.94
CA THR A 94 2.69 2.47 -8.91
C THR A 94 2.05 1.26 -8.22
N VAL A 95 2.73 0.71 -7.21
CA VAL A 95 2.18 -0.39 -6.43
C VAL A 95 0.90 0.06 -5.72
N ALA A 96 0.91 1.26 -5.14
CA ALA A 96 -0.26 1.78 -4.45
C ALA A 96 -1.45 1.92 -5.41
N PHE A 97 -1.22 2.46 -6.61
CA PHE A 97 -2.28 2.54 -7.63
C PHE A 97 -2.79 1.15 -8.00
N TRP A 98 -1.88 0.22 -8.22
CA TRP A 98 -2.23 -1.14 -8.62
C TRP A 98 -3.19 -1.78 -7.62
N VAL A 99 -2.92 -1.58 -6.34
CA VAL A 99 -3.70 -2.21 -5.27
C VAL A 99 -5.03 -1.50 -5.02
N TYR A 100 -5.02 -0.16 -5.04
CA TYR A 100 -6.17 0.61 -4.57
C TYR A 100 -7.15 0.99 -5.67
N ARG A 101 -6.73 1.01 -6.92
CA ARG A 101 -7.57 1.47 -8.02
C ARG A 101 -8.66 0.45 -8.34
N PRO A 102 -9.93 0.85 -8.40
CA PRO A 102 -10.99 -0.03 -8.84
C PRO A 102 -10.82 -0.43 -10.30
N SER A 103 -11.31 -1.60 -10.66
CA SER A 103 -11.19 -2.10 -12.02
C SER A 103 -12.43 -2.88 -12.40
N GLU A 104 -12.85 -2.75 -13.67
CA GLU A 104 -13.94 -3.55 -14.18
C GLU A 104 -13.62 -5.02 -14.22
N LEU A 105 -12.34 -5.35 -14.35
CA LEU A 105 -11.88 -6.74 -14.28
C LEU A 105 -12.21 -7.37 -12.94
N MET A 106 -12.34 -6.53 -11.90
CA MET A 106 -12.65 -6.97 -10.54
C MET A 106 -14.06 -6.51 -10.13
N ASP A 107 -14.97 -6.36 -11.09
CA ASP A 107 -16.35 -5.97 -10.84
C ASP A 107 -16.47 -4.62 -10.13
N GLY A 108 -15.57 -3.69 -10.45
CA GLY A 108 -15.57 -2.37 -9.84
C GLY A 108 -14.90 -2.28 -8.48
N MET A 109 -14.39 -3.39 -7.98
CA MET A 109 -13.68 -3.43 -6.70
C MET A 109 -12.19 -3.13 -6.90
N ASN A 110 -11.53 -2.74 -5.82
CA ASN A 110 -10.07 -2.70 -5.83
C ASN A 110 -9.53 -4.08 -5.43
N THR A 111 -8.19 -4.21 -5.47
CA THR A 111 -7.55 -5.49 -5.15
C THR A 111 -7.89 -5.99 -3.76
N ILE A 112 -7.95 -5.09 -2.78
CA ILE A 112 -8.22 -5.47 -1.38
C ILE A 112 -9.61 -6.08 -1.25
N GLU A 113 -10.61 -5.39 -1.82
CA GLU A 113 -11.99 -5.83 -1.78
C GLU A 113 -12.19 -7.14 -2.54
N TYR A 114 -11.54 -7.22 -3.69
CA TYR A 114 -11.68 -8.40 -4.53
C TYR A 114 -11.08 -9.64 -3.86
N MET A 115 -9.89 -9.50 -3.27
CA MET A 115 -9.24 -10.62 -2.59
C MET A 115 -9.99 -11.06 -1.33
N ALA A 116 -10.67 -10.13 -0.67
CA ALA A 116 -11.42 -10.46 0.53
C ALA A 116 -12.63 -11.35 0.25
N ASP A 117 -13.07 -11.40 -1.01
CA ASP A 117 -14.31 -12.05 -1.38
C ASP A 117 -14.17 -13.58 -1.50
N SER A 118 -13.02 -14.08 -1.96
CA SER A 118 -12.85 -15.53 -2.11
C SER A 118 -11.37 -15.89 -2.24
N GLN A 119 -11.07 -17.17 -2.00
CA GLN A 119 -9.71 -17.69 -2.20
C GLN A 119 -9.35 -17.68 -3.67
N ASP A 120 -10.29 -17.96 -4.56
CA ASP A 120 -10.02 -17.93 -6.00
C ASP A 120 -9.60 -16.53 -6.43
N ASN A 121 -10.23 -15.50 -5.87
CA ASN A 121 -9.86 -14.12 -6.17
C ASN A 121 -8.46 -13.80 -5.69
N LYS A 122 -8.07 -14.31 -4.51
CA LYS A 122 -6.71 -14.14 -4.00
C LYS A 122 -5.71 -14.76 -4.96
N ASP A 123 -5.97 -15.99 -5.37
CA ASP A 123 -5.07 -16.70 -6.28
C ASP A 123 -4.96 -15.97 -7.61
N PHE A 124 -6.08 -15.44 -8.11
CA PHE A 124 -6.09 -14.68 -9.36
C PHE A 124 -5.23 -13.42 -9.26
N MET A 125 -5.36 -12.67 -8.16
CA MET A 125 -4.60 -11.43 -8.01
C MET A 125 -3.10 -11.69 -7.80
N ILE A 126 -2.74 -12.76 -7.11
CA ILE A 126 -1.35 -13.16 -6.97
C ILE A 126 -0.77 -13.50 -8.35
N ALA A 127 -1.51 -14.28 -9.14
CA ALA A 127 -1.08 -14.64 -10.48
C ALA A 127 -0.93 -13.40 -11.38
N LEU A 128 -1.88 -12.47 -11.26
CA LEU A 128 -1.85 -11.25 -12.06
C LEU A 128 -0.64 -10.38 -11.68
N ALA A 129 -0.33 -10.27 -10.38
CA ALA A 129 0.83 -9.52 -9.93
C ALA A 129 2.11 -10.13 -10.50
N LYS A 130 2.23 -11.44 -10.47
CA LYS A 130 3.39 -12.13 -11.03
C LYS A 130 3.48 -11.93 -12.55
N GLN A 131 2.35 -11.95 -13.23
CA GLN A 131 2.33 -11.73 -14.68
C GLN A 131 2.75 -10.29 -15.02
N ASP A 132 2.27 -9.32 -14.25
CA ASP A 132 2.64 -7.93 -14.48
C ASP A 132 4.14 -7.71 -14.27
N VAL A 133 4.71 -8.35 -13.23
CA VAL A 133 6.15 -8.29 -13.00
C VAL A 133 6.91 -8.91 -14.18
N ALA A 134 6.47 -10.07 -14.66
CA ALA A 134 7.11 -10.71 -15.80
C ALA A 134 7.05 -9.81 -17.03
N ASN A 135 5.92 -9.14 -17.26
CA ASN A 135 5.76 -8.23 -18.38
C ASN A 135 6.67 -7.01 -18.25
N LEU A 136 6.80 -6.48 -17.04
CA LEU A 136 7.68 -5.35 -16.79
C LEU A 136 9.12 -5.72 -17.08
N GLN A 137 9.57 -6.87 -16.60
CA GLN A 137 10.95 -7.31 -16.77
C GLN A 137 11.26 -7.66 -18.21
N ALA A 138 10.29 -8.16 -18.96
CA ALA A 138 10.48 -8.53 -20.36
C ALA A 138 10.71 -7.31 -21.25
N ASN A 139 10.37 -6.11 -20.80
CA ASN A 139 10.50 -4.89 -21.58
C ASN A 139 11.83 -4.16 -21.35
N PHE A 140 12.75 -4.77 -20.62
CA PHE A 140 14.08 -4.18 -20.40
C PHE A 140 15.20 -4.89 -21.19
#